data_9cc1b4662925ae2527a803ec54b79159
#
_entry.id   9cc1b4662925ae2527a803ec54b79159
#
_cell.length_a   1.000
_cell.length_b   1.000
_cell.length_c   1.000
_cell.angle_alpha   90.00
_cell.angle_beta   90.00
_cell.angle_gamma   90.00
#
_symmetry.space_group_name_H-M   'P 1'
#
loop_
_entity.id
_entity.type
_entity.pdbx_description
1 polymer ?
#
loop_
_entity_poly.entity_id
_entity_poly.type
_entity_poly.pdbx_seq_one_letter_code
_entity_poly.pdbx_strand_id
1 'polypeptide(L)'
;MKFRTSWKFLMATVLTCGMMNCSGTKDDKNTDNILLLLGVSIQNYWEIEGNWDYFNGTKDYAGAGFNSNGTVLIGQYTITSAKVTREVKNAGFGASKLIGDVAEIDRSKKVVYVQFTQDSSFTKGKFSWYRWTVKDGYFYICPDLSGVNNQNTLEQAKADNLDSFSDTSNINSGCGLNSGFDPAPWSRLEIKTN
;
A
#
# COMPACT_ATOMS: atom_id res chain seq x y z
N MET A 1 -3.74 -34.55 -36.02
CA MET A 1 -3.24 -35.66 -35.19
C MET A 1 -3.13 -35.17 -33.76
N LYS A 2 -3.90 -35.82 -32.85
CA LYS A 2 -4.13 -35.37 -31.47
C LYS A 2 -2.93 -35.68 -30.58
N PHE A 3 -2.42 -34.69 -29.83
CA PHE A 3 -1.67 -34.96 -28.59
C PHE A 3 -2.35 -34.19 -27.43
N ARG A 4 -3.37 -34.82 -26.88
CA ARG A 4 -3.87 -34.54 -25.52
C ARG A 4 -3.53 -35.82 -24.72
N THR A 5 -2.54 -35.71 -23.86
CA THR A 5 -2.39 -36.56 -22.64
C THR A 5 -1.00 -36.34 -22.10
N SER A 6 -0.81 -35.57 -21.06
CA SER A 6 0.29 -35.79 -20.10
C SER A 6 0.33 -34.79 -18.92
N TRP A 7 -0.76 -34.08 -18.60
CA TRP A 7 -0.67 -33.18 -17.43
C TRP A 7 -1.45 -33.67 -16.19
N LYS A 8 -2.08 -34.80 -16.28
CA LYS A 8 -2.82 -35.39 -15.12
C LYS A 8 -1.97 -36.36 -14.27
N PHE A 9 -0.79 -36.76 -14.70
CA PHE A 9 0.06 -37.67 -13.95
C PHE A 9 1.13 -37.02 -13.07
N LEU A 10 1.42 -35.72 -13.23
CA LEU A 10 2.44 -35.05 -12.43
C LEU A 10 1.90 -34.51 -11.09
N MET A 11 0.60 -34.36 -10.95
CA MET A 11 -0.02 -33.89 -9.69
C MET A 11 -0.27 -35.01 -8.68
N ALA A 12 -0.34 -36.27 -9.12
CA ALA A 12 -0.60 -37.42 -8.24
C ALA A 12 0.66 -37.90 -7.52
N THR A 13 1.85 -37.65 -8.08
CA THR A 13 3.11 -38.14 -7.51
C THR A 13 3.67 -37.26 -6.38
N VAL A 14 3.27 -36.01 -6.31
CA VAL A 14 3.71 -35.10 -5.23
C VAL A 14 2.86 -35.29 -3.96
N LEU A 15 1.62 -35.74 -4.10
CA LEU A 15 0.74 -35.93 -2.94
C LEU A 15 0.98 -37.25 -2.17
N THR A 16 1.61 -38.24 -2.82
CA THR A 16 1.87 -39.56 -2.18
C THR A 16 3.21 -39.65 -1.45
N CYS A 17 4.17 -38.74 -1.72
CA CYS A 17 5.43 -38.68 -0.97
C CYS A 17 5.31 -37.95 0.39
N GLY A 18 4.24 -37.20 0.62
CA GLY A 18 3.99 -36.48 1.88
C GLY A 18 3.35 -37.31 3.00
N MET A 19 2.90 -38.53 2.72
CA MET A 19 2.13 -39.32 3.70
C MET A 19 2.85 -40.57 4.22
N MET A 20 4.11 -40.84 3.88
CA MET A 20 4.81 -42.07 4.29
C MET A 20 5.99 -41.85 5.25
N ASN A 21 6.14 -40.69 5.89
CA ASN A 21 7.15 -40.54 6.93
C ASN A 21 6.61 -39.88 8.20
N CYS A 22 5.52 -40.41 8.74
CA CYS A 22 5.11 -40.13 10.11
C CYS A 22 4.95 -41.44 10.87
N SER A 23 6.08 -42.05 11.23
CA SER A 23 6.10 -43.01 12.34
C SER A 23 7.28 -42.66 13.24
N GLY A 24 6.98 -41.97 14.30
CA GLY A 24 7.63 -42.08 15.59
C GLY A 24 8.96 -41.38 15.77
N THR A 25 8.92 -40.16 16.33
CA THR A 25 9.64 -39.89 17.59
C THR A 25 9.15 -38.58 18.18
N LYS A 26 8.94 -38.60 19.48
CA LYS A 26 8.56 -37.45 20.31
C LYS A 26 9.62 -36.37 20.21
N ASP A 27 9.25 -35.20 19.69
CA ASP A 27 9.68 -33.86 20.06
C ASP A 27 9.15 -32.80 19.04
N ASP A 28 7.82 -32.77 18.87
CA ASP A 28 7.17 -31.85 17.89
C ASP A 28 6.99 -30.42 18.38
N LYS A 29 7.55 -30.03 19.53
CA LYS A 29 7.42 -28.64 20.02
C LYS A 29 8.19 -27.61 19.18
N ASN A 30 9.19 -28.05 18.40
CA ASN A 30 10.00 -27.14 17.60
C ASN A 30 9.40 -26.84 16.22
N THR A 31 8.66 -27.80 15.64
CA THR A 31 8.06 -27.64 14.31
C THR A 31 6.85 -26.72 14.37
N ASP A 32 6.05 -26.84 15.42
CA ASP A 32 4.89 -25.95 15.63
C ASP A 32 5.32 -24.50 15.90
N ASN A 33 6.44 -24.31 16.61
CA ASN A 33 7.01 -22.99 16.84
C ASN A 33 7.59 -22.34 15.57
N ILE A 34 8.18 -23.14 14.67
CA ILE A 34 8.69 -22.64 13.38
C ILE A 34 7.54 -22.26 12.45
N LEU A 35 6.51 -23.06 12.38
CA LEU A 35 5.29 -22.76 11.62
C LEU A 35 4.55 -21.53 12.16
N LEU A 36 4.49 -21.39 13.48
CA LEU A 36 3.90 -20.22 14.15
C LEU A 36 4.73 -18.95 13.87
N LEU A 37 6.07 -19.05 13.95
CA LEU A 37 6.99 -17.95 13.63
C LEU A 37 6.91 -17.55 12.16
N LEU A 38 6.84 -18.49 11.23
CA LEU A 38 6.64 -18.21 9.80
C LEU A 38 5.25 -17.62 9.53
N GLY A 39 4.21 -18.12 10.18
CA GLY A 39 2.85 -17.60 10.10
C GLY A 39 2.75 -16.16 10.63
N VAL A 40 3.39 -15.86 11.75
CA VAL A 40 3.45 -14.50 12.32
C VAL A 40 4.24 -13.56 11.41
N SER A 41 5.34 -14.03 10.80
CA SER A 41 6.12 -13.22 9.86
C SER A 41 5.35 -12.89 8.58
N ILE A 42 4.56 -13.84 8.07
CA ILE A 42 3.71 -13.62 6.87
C ILE A 42 2.53 -12.69 7.20
N GLN A 43 1.98 -12.77 8.40
CA GLN A 43 0.86 -11.90 8.82
C GLN A 43 1.26 -10.44 9.01
N ASN A 44 2.55 -10.16 9.28
CA ASN A 44 3.05 -8.80 9.49
C ASN A 44 3.60 -8.13 8.23
N TYR A 45 3.74 -8.87 7.12
CA TYR A 45 4.19 -8.30 5.86
C TYR A 45 3.07 -7.45 5.24
N TRP A 46 3.39 -6.22 4.94
CA TRP A 46 2.53 -5.29 4.24
C TRP A 46 3.01 -5.18 2.78
N GLU A 47 2.18 -5.58 1.83
CA GLU A 47 2.55 -5.75 0.43
C GLU A 47 3.10 -4.50 -0.27
N ILE A 48 2.85 -3.30 0.30
CA ILE A 48 3.30 -2.02 -0.24
C ILE A 48 4.60 -1.53 0.42
N GLU A 49 5.20 -2.29 1.35
CA GLU A 49 6.47 -1.91 1.98
C GLU A 49 7.58 -1.77 0.93
N GLY A 50 8.38 -0.71 1.06
CA GLY A 50 9.47 -0.44 0.14
C GLY A 50 9.86 1.02 0.00
N ASN A 51 10.78 1.26 -0.91
CA ASN A 51 11.18 2.59 -1.35
C ASN A 51 10.70 2.80 -2.79
N TRP A 52 9.92 3.84 -2.99
CA TRP A 52 9.19 4.07 -4.21
C TRP A 52 9.43 5.48 -4.73
N ASP A 53 9.68 5.60 -6.02
CA ASP A 53 9.41 6.82 -6.76
C ASP A 53 7.92 6.89 -7.07
N TYR A 54 7.30 8.09 -7.03
CA TYR A 54 5.89 8.19 -7.34
C TYR A 54 5.57 9.24 -8.39
N PHE A 55 4.52 8.93 -9.17
CA PHE A 55 4.04 9.67 -10.32
C PHE A 55 2.52 9.84 -10.20
N ASN A 56 1.94 10.82 -10.87
CA ASN A 56 0.50 11.01 -10.92
C ASN A 56 -0.16 10.06 -11.92
N GLY A 57 -1.22 9.37 -11.49
CA GLY A 57 -2.07 8.58 -12.38
C GLY A 57 -1.37 7.43 -13.12
N THR A 58 -1.94 7.05 -14.24
CA THR A 58 -1.36 6.09 -15.18
C THR A 58 -0.18 6.71 -15.96
N LYS A 59 0.60 5.90 -16.67
CA LYS A 59 1.74 6.43 -17.47
C LYS A 59 1.31 7.42 -18.55
N ASP A 60 0.13 7.23 -19.10
CA ASP A 60 -0.48 8.07 -20.12
C ASP A 60 -1.36 9.20 -19.57
N TYR A 61 -1.37 9.41 -18.24
CA TYR A 61 -2.09 10.53 -17.64
C TYR A 61 -1.52 11.86 -18.16
N ALA A 62 -2.38 12.66 -18.78
CA ALA A 62 -1.96 13.92 -19.44
C ALA A 62 -1.64 15.06 -18.45
N GLY A 63 -2.04 14.91 -17.18
CA GLY A 63 -2.01 16.01 -16.21
C GLY A 63 -3.31 16.82 -16.23
N ALA A 64 -3.63 17.47 -15.11
CA ALA A 64 -4.75 18.40 -14.98
C ALA A 64 -4.54 19.33 -13.79
N GLY A 65 -4.88 20.61 -13.92
CA GLY A 65 -4.75 21.60 -12.85
C GLY A 65 -3.31 21.68 -12.33
N PHE A 66 -3.11 21.42 -11.05
CA PHE A 66 -1.79 21.40 -10.41
C PHE A 66 -1.08 20.03 -10.52
N ASN A 67 -1.73 19.04 -11.11
CA ASN A 67 -1.18 17.69 -11.22
C ASN A 67 -0.40 17.53 -12.52
N SER A 68 0.89 17.28 -12.39
CA SER A 68 1.78 16.97 -13.53
C SER A 68 1.34 15.67 -14.20
N ASN A 69 1.74 15.48 -15.47
CA ASN A 69 1.44 14.26 -16.20
C ASN A 69 2.12 13.02 -15.60
N GLY A 70 1.69 11.85 -16.06
CA GLY A 70 2.09 10.54 -15.51
C GLY A 70 3.54 10.14 -15.72
N THR A 71 4.35 10.93 -16.44
CA THR A 71 5.79 10.67 -16.64
C THR A 71 6.68 11.52 -15.76
N VAL A 72 6.14 12.55 -15.10
CA VAL A 72 6.89 13.43 -14.22
C VAL A 72 7.02 12.82 -12.83
N LEU A 73 8.26 12.63 -12.39
CA LEU A 73 8.55 12.22 -11.01
C LEU A 73 8.12 13.32 -10.04
N ILE A 74 7.17 13.02 -9.18
CA ILE A 74 6.65 13.98 -8.18
C ILE A 74 7.47 13.93 -6.90
N GLY A 75 7.87 12.75 -6.46
CA GLY A 75 8.59 12.57 -5.21
C GLY A 75 8.80 11.10 -4.86
N GLN A 76 8.90 10.83 -3.57
CA GLN A 76 9.23 9.50 -3.08
C GLN A 76 8.34 9.10 -1.90
N TYR A 77 8.07 7.79 -1.80
CA TYR A 77 7.56 7.16 -0.59
C TYR A 77 8.59 6.19 -0.03
N THR A 78 8.76 6.22 1.28
CA THR A 78 9.40 5.14 2.05
C THR A 78 8.34 4.57 2.98
N ILE A 79 8.00 3.32 2.81
CA ILE A 79 6.91 2.65 3.52
C ILE A 79 7.48 1.43 4.25
N THR A 80 7.25 1.38 5.55
CA THR A 80 7.61 0.25 6.42
C THR A 80 6.41 -0.10 7.30
N SER A 81 6.45 -1.24 7.98
CA SER A 81 5.41 -1.62 8.95
C SER A 81 5.24 -0.61 10.10
N ALA A 82 6.25 0.22 10.36
CA ALA A 82 6.23 1.20 11.45
C ALA A 82 6.03 2.65 10.97
N LYS A 83 6.29 2.96 9.69
CA LYS A 83 6.38 4.36 9.25
C LYS A 83 6.03 4.53 7.77
N VAL A 84 5.31 5.59 7.45
CA VAL A 84 5.10 6.09 6.09
C VAL A 84 5.76 7.45 5.96
N THR A 85 6.74 7.57 5.08
CA THR A 85 7.34 8.84 4.71
C THR A 85 6.96 9.19 3.28
N ARG A 86 6.43 10.39 3.06
CA ARG A 86 6.15 10.97 1.74
C ARG A 86 6.98 12.22 1.56
N GLU A 87 7.82 12.25 0.54
CA GLU A 87 8.57 13.43 0.12
C GLU A 87 8.05 13.90 -1.23
N VAL A 88 7.53 15.12 -1.28
CA VAL A 88 7.15 15.81 -2.53
C VAL A 88 8.34 16.67 -2.95
N LYS A 89 8.80 16.50 -4.18
CA LYS A 89 9.95 17.25 -4.72
C LYS A 89 9.55 18.19 -5.86
N ASN A 90 8.65 17.72 -6.72
CA ASN A 90 8.28 18.41 -7.95
C ASN A 90 6.75 18.58 -8.02
N ALA A 91 6.20 19.40 -7.15
CA ALA A 91 4.79 19.76 -7.21
C ALA A 91 4.63 21.26 -7.34
N GLY A 92 3.55 21.70 -7.99
CA GLY A 92 3.27 23.12 -8.19
C GLY A 92 3.07 23.93 -6.92
N PHE A 93 2.90 23.27 -5.76
CA PHE A 93 2.75 23.88 -4.45
C PHE A 93 4.01 23.79 -3.56
N GLY A 94 5.14 23.36 -4.14
CA GLY A 94 6.44 23.32 -3.47
C GLY A 94 6.80 21.97 -2.83
N ALA A 95 8.03 21.88 -2.35
CA ALA A 95 8.56 20.68 -1.72
C ALA A 95 8.03 20.53 -0.29
N SER A 96 7.75 19.30 0.11
CA SER A 96 7.32 18.99 1.48
C SER A 96 7.69 17.57 1.87
N LYS A 97 7.78 17.32 3.18
CA LYS A 97 8.02 15.99 3.73
C LYS A 97 7.01 15.72 4.85
N LEU A 98 6.30 14.63 4.73
CA LEU A 98 5.40 14.12 5.76
C LEU A 98 5.94 12.79 6.27
N ILE A 99 6.05 12.65 7.57
CA ILE A 99 6.55 11.46 8.25
C ILE A 99 5.48 11.04 9.24
N GLY A 100 4.82 9.91 8.98
CA GLY A 100 3.78 9.37 9.84
C GLY A 100 4.22 8.07 10.48
N ASP A 101 4.14 7.98 11.81
CA ASP A 101 4.22 6.72 12.52
C ASP A 101 2.94 5.94 12.28
N VAL A 102 3.06 4.65 11.94
CA VAL A 102 1.91 3.78 11.67
C VAL A 102 1.18 3.53 12.99
N ALA A 103 -0.07 3.96 13.06
CA ALA A 103 -0.95 3.71 14.19
C ALA A 103 -1.77 2.43 14.01
N GLU A 104 -2.26 2.18 12.79
CA GLU A 104 -3.04 0.97 12.46
C GLU A 104 -3.00 0.69 10.96
N ILE A 105 -3.08 -0.60 10.59
CA ILE A 105 -3.23 -1.05 9.20
C ILE A 105 -4.47 -1.93 9.10
N ASP A 106 -5.46 -1.50 8.31
CA ASP A 106 -6.59 -2.34 7.90
C ASP A 106 -6.33 -2.88 6.48
N ARG A 107 -5.82 -4.11 6.41
CA ARG A 107 -5.49 -4.76 5.14
C ARG A 107 -6.73 -5.11 4.33
N SER A 108 -7.84 -5.39 4.98
CA SER A 108 -9.09 -5.75 4.31
C SER A 108 -9.65 -4.57 3.52
N LYS A 109 -9.49 -3.36 4.05
CA LYS A 109 -9.89 -2.10 3.41
C LYS A 109 -8.76 -1.43 2.64
N LYS A 110 -7.54 -1.99 2.70
CA LYS A 110 -6.34 -1.40 2.10
C LYS A 110 -6.15 0.06 2.53
N VAL A 111 -6.14 0.28 3.83
CA VAL A 111 -5.91 1.59 4.44
C VAL A 111 -4.91 1.49 5.59
N VAL A 112 -4.02 2.46 5.69
CA VAL A 112 -3.13 2.66 6.82
C VAL A 112 -3.44 4.01 7.47
N TYR A 113 -3.51 4.01 8.78
CA TYR A 113 -3.66 5.20 9.60
C TYR A 113 -2.31 5.54 10.20
N VAL A 114 -1.97 6.82 10.16
CA VAL A 114 -0.68 7.33 10.66
C VAL A 114 -0.89 8.51 11.58
N GLN A 115 0.05 8.72 12.50
CA GLN A 115 0.18 9.97 13.24
C GLN A 115 1.42 10.72 12.75
N PHE A 116 1.27 11.93 12.24
CA PHE A 116 2.39 12.71 11.74
C PHE A 116 3.32 13.13 12.87
N THR A 117 4.62 12.89 12.68
CA THR A 117 5.67 13.21 13.64
C THR A 117 5.94 14.71 13.68
N GLN A 118 6.74 15.15 14.68
CA GLN A 118 7.18 16.54 14.80
C GLN A 118 8.13 16.98 13.67
N ASP A 119 8.75 16.03 12.94
CA ASP A 119 9.64 16.29 11.81
C ASP A 119 8.88 16.49 10.49
N SER A 120 7.57 16.30 10.48
CA SER A 120 6.73 16.60 9.32
C SER A 120 6.71 18.11 9.01
N SER A 121 6.64 18.45 7.72
CA SER A 121 6.61 19.86 7.28
C SER A 121 5.38 20.60 7.80
N PHE A 122 4.25 19.90 7.94
CA PHE A 122 2.98 20.42 8.45
C PHE A 122 2.18 19.31 9.14
N THR A 123 1.02 19.66 9.73
CA THR A 123 0.08 18.71 10.36
C THR A 123 0.66 17.87 11.49
N LYS A 124 1.69 18.35 12.17
CA LYS A 124 2.41 17.69 13.25
C LYS A 124 1.48 17.20 14.35
N GLY A 125 1.63 15.94 14.75
CA GLY A 125 0.82 15.31 15.80
C GLY A 125 -0.62 14.95 15.38
N LYS A 126 -1.03 15.27 14.14
CA LYS A 126 -2.36 14.94 13.63
C LYS A 126 -2.40 13.53 13.05
N PHE A 127 -3.57 12.91 13.06
CA PHE A 127 -3.83 11.64 12.41
C PHE A 127 -4.31 11.86 10.98
N SER A 128 -3.97 10.91 10.11
CA SER A 128 -4.37 10.88 8.71
C SER A 128 -4.36 9.44 8.22
N TRP A 129 -4.72 9.22 6.96
CA TRP A 129 -4.75 7.92 6.36
C TRP A 129 -4.21 7.92 4.94
N TYR A 130 -3.78 6.73 4.48
CA TYR A 130 -3.44 6.45 3.09
C TYR A 130 -4.19 5.19 2.67
N ARG A 131 -4.83 5.23 1.51
CA ARG A 131 -5.40 4.05 0.87
C ARG A 131 -4.47 3.58 -0.24
N TRP A 132 -4.50 2.29 -0.52
CA TRP A 132 -3.76 1.76 -1.66
C TRP A 132 -4.60 0.78 -2.47
N THR A 133 -4.20 0.60 -3.72
CA THR A 133 -4.76 -0.38 -4.63
C THR A 133 -3.69 -0.92 -5.56
N VAL A 134 -4.01 -1.98 -6.30
CA VAL A 134 -3.16 -2.54 -7.35
C VAL A 134 -3.94 -2.50 -8.65
N LYS A 135 -3.33 -1.97 -9.70
CA LYS A 135 -3.88 -1.97 -11.05
C LYS A 135 -2.75 -2.05 -12.07
N ASP A 136 -2.91 -2.86 -13.11
CA ASP A 136 -1.96 -3.00 -14.22
C ASP A 136 -0.51 -3.27 -13.78
N GLY A 137 -0.34 -4.03 -12.68
CA GLY A 137 0.96 -4.39 -12.13
C GLY A 137 1.65 -3.33 -11.28
N TYR A 138 1.01 -2.20 -11.01
CA TYR A 138 1.52 -1.12 -10.16
C TYR A 138 0.72 -1.02 -8.86
N PHE A 139 1.40 -0.65 -7.79
CA PHE A 139 0.75 -0.09 -6.61
C PHE A 139 0.39 1.38 -6.86
N TYR A 140 -0.77 1.75 -6.36
CA TYR A 140 -1.24 3.14 -6.34
C TYR A 140 -1.60 3.51 -4.91
N ILE A 141 -1.22 4.71 -4.49
CA ILE A 141 -1.53 5.22 -3.16
C ILE A 141 -2.31 6.54 -3.28
N CYS A 142 -3.34 6.68 -2.47
CA CYS A 142 -4.11 7.90 -2.33
C CYS A 142 -3.97 8.39 -0.89
N PRO A 143 -3.33 9.55 -0.66
CA PRO A 143 -3.31 10.18 0.66
C PRO A 143 -4.67 10.78 0.99
N ASP A 144 -4.93 10.98 2.26
CA ASP A 144 -6.03 11.82 2.72
C ASP A 144 -5.85 13.25 2.18
N LEU A 145 -6.69 13.63 1.23
CA LEU A 145 -6.73 14.96 0.66
C LEU A 145 -7.82 15.86 1.31
N SER A 146 -8.65 15.29 2.21
CA SER A 146 -9.51 16.10 3.08
C SER A 146 -8.71 16.95 4.07
N GLY A 147 -7.48 16.79 4.07
CA GLY A 147 -6.29 17.06 4.84
C GLY A 147 -5.97 18.47 5.24
N VAL A 148 -6.80 19.44 4.97
CA VAL A 148 -6.74 20.68 5.76
C VAL A 148 -7.20 20.40 7.20
N ASN A 149 -7.85 19.29 7.40
CA ASN A 149 -8.50 18.87 8.64
C ASN A 149 -7.94 17.55 9.19
N ASN A 150 -6.62 17.38 9.15
CA ASN A 150 -6.01 16.22 9.80
C ASN A 150 -6.60 16.01 11.18
N GLN A 151 -7.02 14.82 11.46
CA GLN A 151 -7.82 14.50 12.63
C GLN A 151 -6.98 14.57 13.90
N ASN A 152 -7.62 14.93 15.02
CA ASN A 152 -6.92 15.02 16.30
C ASN A 152 -6.70 13.64 16.94
N THR A 153 -7.52 12.65 16.58
CA THR A 153 -7.45 11.29 17.13
C THR A 153 -7.52 10.23 16.02
N LEU A 154 -7.07 9.04 16.34
CA LEU A 154 -7.17 7.89 15.44
C LEU A 154 -8.65 7.55 15.15
N GLU A 155 -9.52 7.64 16.14
CA GLU A 155 -10.96 7.36 15.99
C GLU A 155 -11.60 8.32 15.01
N GLN A 156 -11.22 9.60 15.04
CA GLN A 156 -11.69 10.59 14.07
C GLN A 156 -11.20 10.25 12.66
N ALA A 157 -9.92 9.89 12.50
CA ALA A 157 -9.38 9.49 11.20
C ALA A 157 -10.06 8.21 10.65
N LYS A 158 -10.46 7.29 11.53
CA LYS A 158 -11.19 6.06 11.18
C LYS A 158 -12.68 6.32 10.88
N ALA A 159 -13.26 7.35 11.46
CA ALA A 159 -14.65 7.72 11.24
C ALA A 159 -14.89 8.44 9.92
N ASP A 160 -13.82 8.94 9.27
CA ASP A 160 -13.91 9.52 7.94
C ASP A 160 -14.52 8.50 6.97
N ASN A 161 -15.41 8.97 6.11
CA ASN A 161 -15.99 8.11 5.07
C ASN A 161 -14.98 7.90 3.95
N LEU A 162 -14.06 6.96 4.13
CA LEU A 162 -12.96 6.70 3.21
C LEU A 162 -13.45 6.32 1.80
N ASP A 163 -14.56 5.61 1.70
CA ASP A 163 -15.11 5.17 0.41
C ASP A 163 -15.65 6.35 -0.40
N SER A 164 -16.07 7.43 0.26
CA SER A 164 -16.50 8.65 -0.42
C SER A 164 -15.34 9.53 -0.89
N PHE A 165 -14.10 9.27 -0.43
CA PHE A 165 -12.92 10.06 -0.79
C PHE A 165 -12.04 9.41 -1.85
N SER A 166 -12.32 8.18 -2.27
CA SER A 166 -11.49 7.50 -3.27
C SER A 166 -12.25 6.48 -4.10
N ASP A 167 -11.98 6.48 -5.41
CA ASP A 167 -12.50 5.53 -6.39
C ASP A 167 -11.32 4.79 -7.05
N THR A 168 -11.18 3.50 -6.76
CA THR A 168 -10.12 2.65 -7.32
C THR A 168 -10.34 2.29 -8.78
N SER A 169 -11.54 2.46 -9.32
CA SER A 169 -11.82 2.24 -10.74
C SER A 169 -11.25 3.35 -11.61
N ASN A 170 -11.12 4.56 -11.06
CA ASN A 170 -10.63 5.75 -11.75
C ASN A 170 -9.28 6.23 -11.18
N ILE A 171 -8.20 5.68 -11.69
CA ILE A 171 -6.84 6.01 -11.23
C ILE A 171 -6.46 7.48 -11.52
N ASN A 172 -6.97 8.06 -12.60
CA ASN A 172 -6.54 9.38 -13.05
C ASN A 172 -7.29 10.56 -12.40
N SER A 173 -8.41 10.27 -11.69
CA SER A 173 -9.18 11.30 -10.98
C SER A 173 -10.01 10.75 -9.81
N GLY A 174 -9.63 9.59 -9.29
CA GLY A 174 -10.39 8.92 -8.23
C GLY A 174 -9.84 9.11 -6.82
N CYS A 175 -8.81 9.94 -6.61
CA CYS A 175 -8.28 10.25 -5.29
C CYS A 175 -8.76 11.61 -4.82
N GLY A 176 -9.22 11.74 -3.57
CA GLY A 176 -9.67 13.00 -2.99
C GLY A 176 -11.08 13.41 -3.39
N LEU A 177 -11.93 12.48 -3.79
CA LEU A 177 -13.35 12.73 -4.03
C LEU A 177 -13.99 13.34 -2.76
N ASN A 178 -14.89 14.28 -2.93
CA ASN A 178 -15.59 14.95 -1.82
C ASN A 178 -14.69 15.63 -0.76
N SER A 179 -13.41 15.83 -1.06
CA SER A 179 -12.46 16.47 -0.14
C SER A 179 -12.61 18.01 -0.06
N GLY A 180 -13.44 18.59 -0.92
CA GLY A 180 -13.53 20.05 -1.11
C GLY A 180 -12.46 20.61 -2.07
N PHE A 181 -11.60 19.75 -2.59
CA PHE A 181 -10.66 20.03 -3.67
C PHE A 181 -11.08 19.26 -4.93
N ASP A 182 -10.54 19.65 -6.07
CA ASP A 182 -10.72 18.88 -7.29
C ASP A 182 -10.16 17.46 -7.12
N PRO A 183 -10.85 16.44 -7.64
CA PRO A 183 -10.35 15.09 -7.61
C PRO A 183 -8.93 14.99 -8.20
N ALA A 184 -8.05 14.30 -7.50
CA ALA A 184 -6.67 14.13 -7.90
C ALA A 184 -6.43 12.72 -8.48
N PRO A 185 -5.37 12.53 -9.27
CA PRO A 185 -4.93 11.20 -9.63
C PRO A 185 -4.39 10.46 -8.40
N TRP A 186 -4.52 9.14 -8.40
CA TRP A 186 -3.77 8.29 -7.48
C TRP A 186 -2.28 8.40 -7.79
N SER A 187 -1.44 8.29 -6.78
CA SER A 187 0.01 8.26 -6.94
C SER A 187 0.46 6.84 -7.32
N ARG A 188 0.94 6.63 -8.57
CA ARG A 188 1.56 5.39 -9.01
C ARG A 188 2.92 5.22 -8.37
N LEU A 189 3.18 4.05 -7.82
CA LEU A 189 4.45 3.69 -7.19
C LEU A 189 5.28 2.84 -8.15
N GLU A 190 6.53 3.25 -8.37
CA GLU A 190 7.54 2.50 -9.11
C GLU A 190 8.74 2.27 -8.19
N ILE A 191 9.37 1.09 -8.28
CA ILE A 191 10.54 0.78 -7.46
C ILE A 191 11.60 1.85 -7.71
N LYS A 192 12.08 2.46 -6.64
CA LYS A 192 13.16 3.44 -6.74
C LYS A 192 14.40 2.76 -7.31
N THR A 193 14.81 3.21 -8.49
CA THR A 193 16.10 2.82 -9.09
C THR A 193 17.18 3.71 -8.48
N ASN A 194 18.20 3.07 -7.89
CA ASN A 194 19.38 3.75 -7.32
C ASN A 194 20.19 4.43 -8.40
#